data_769ebe407321066210b68120e45ce7b8
#
_entry.id   769ebe407321066210b68120e45ce7b8
#
_cell.length_a   1.000
_cell.length_b   1.000
_cell.length_c   1.000
_cell.angle_alpha   90.00
_cell.angle_beta   90.00
_cell.angle_gamma   90.00
#
_symmetry.space_group_name_H-M   'P 1'
#
loop_
_entity.id
_entity.type
_entity.pdbx_description
1 polymer ?
#
loop_
_entity_poly.entity_id
_entity_poly.type
_entity_poly.pdbx_seq_one_letter_code
_entity_poly.pdbx_strand_id
1 'polypeptide(L)'
;IKVPATWQIEAVRHNKPWDKPLYCNTIYPFCDYSKGVQWPNVIQPRPADYTFANMPNPVGSYRREFTLPTSWKDRDVFIRFNGVEAGFYLWLNGKKVGYSEDSYLPAEFNLTPYLQEGKNTLAVEVYRFTDGSFLECQDFWRFSGIFRDVFLWSAPRTQIRDFFFRTDLDGDYRNATVFLDVEITGKKSSAELIVKLSDTEGKEVLSRTIHATKIGSTHLEFDVKNPLKWTAETPSLYNLTLTLKQKGKVTDLRSVKVGFREIEFAKNGQLLINGKPTLFKGVN
;
A
#
# COMPACT_ATOMS: atom_id res chain seq x y z
N ILE A 1 -7.15 1.61 23.63
CA ILE A 1 -7.60 0.35 23.00
C ILE A 1 -6.41 -0.37 22.37
N LYS A 2 -6.54 -1.70 22.17
CA LYS A 2 -5.56 -2.48 21.42
C LYS A 2 -5.70 -2.17 19.93
N VAL A 3 -4.59 -2.04 19.21
CA VAL A 3 -4.52 -1.90 17.75
C VAL A 3 -4.00 -3.22 17.19
N PRO A 4 -4.60 -3.75 16.10
CA PRO A 4 -5.69 -3.19 15.30
C PRO A 4 -7.08 -3.34 15.94
N ALA A 5 -7.91 -2.31 15.84
CA ALA A 5 -9.32 -2.34 16.23
C ALA A 5 -10.07 -1.08 15.76
N THR A 6 -11.40 -1.17 15.70
CA THR A 6 -12.28 -0.01 15.56
C THR A 6 -12.86 0.34 16.94
N TRP A 7 -12.92 1.64 17.26
CA TRP A 7 -13.37 2.02 18.61
C TRP A 7 -14.85 1.77 18.87
N GLN A 8 -15.69 1.70 17.83
CA GLN A 8 -17.11 1.36 17.96
C GLN A 8 -17.30 -0.09 18.44
N ILE A 9 -16.56 -1.03 17.86
CA ILE A 9 -16.62 -2.44 18.28
C ILE A 9 -16.06 -2.61 19.68
N GLU A 10 -14.96 -1.94 19.99
CA GLU A 10 -14.37 -1.97 21.34
C GLU A 10 -15.30 -1.29 22.38
N ALA A 11 -16.03 -0.24 21.99
CA ALA A 11 -17.04 0.37 22.83
C ALA A 11 -18.16 -0.62 23.18
N VAL A 12 -18.68 -1.35 22.20
CA VAL A 12 -19.71 -2.38 22.42
C VAL A 12 -19.17 -3.51 23.31
N ARG A 13 -17.99 -4.06 23.00
CA ARG A 13 -17.37 -5.16 23.76
C ARG A 13 -17.15 -4.84 25.23
N HIS A 14 -16.79 -3.60 25.52
CA HIS A 14 -16.43 -3.17 26.87
C HIS A 14 -17.48 -2.28 27.54
N ASN A 15 -18.68 -2.19 26.95
CA ASN A 15 -19.79 -1.34 27.43
C ASN A 15 -19.33 0.11 27.72
N LYS A 16 -18.67 0.74 26.72
CA LYS A 16 -18.15 2.11 26.82
C LYS A 16 -18.98 3.07 25.97
N PRO A 17 -19.21 4.30 26.43
CA PRO A 17 -20.02 5.29 25.71
C PRO A 17 -19.19 6.08 24.67
N TRP A 18 -18.22 5.45 24.01
CA TRP A 18 -17.31 6.20 23.15
C TRP A 18 -17.96 6.61 21.83
N ASP A 19 -18.61 5.64 21.16
CA ASP A 19 -19.25 5.87 19.87
C ASP A 19 -20.10 4.64 19.51
N LYS A 20 -21.05 4.80 18.57
CA LYS A 20 -21.96 3.74 18.16
C LYS A 20 -21.60 3.19 16.79
N PRO A 21 -21.72 1.88 16.57
CA PRO A 21 -21.75 1.32 15.23
C PRO A 21 -22.85 1.97 14.40
N LEU A 22 -22.56 2.33 13.18
CA LEU A 22 -23.52 2.92 12.25
C LEU A 22 -23.44 2.15 10.93
N TYR A 23 -24.56 1.56 10.52
CA TYR A 23 -24.75 1.07 9.17
C TYR A 23 -25.50 2.13 8.35
N CYS A 24 -24.85 2.58 7.28
CA CYS A 24 -25.44 3.56 6.41
C CYS A 24 -24.78 3.48 5.04
N ASN A 25 -25.47 2.95 4.07
CA ASN A 25 -24.94 2.79 2.72
C ASN A 25 -25.28 3.95 1.77
N THR A 26 -26.17 4.86 2.17
CA THR A 26 -26.66 5.91 1.26
C THR A 26 -26.78 7.29 1.89
N ILE A 27 -26.61 7.43 3.19
CA ILE A 27 -26.71 8.69 3.89
C ILE A 27 -25.38 9.02 4.56
N TYR A 28 -24.77 10.11 4.13
CA TYR A 28 -23.68 10.71 4.88
C TYR A 28 -24.27 11.42 6.08
N PRO A 29 -23.79 11.17 7.29
CA PRO A 29 -24.34 11.78 8.48
C PRO A 29 -24.23 13.31 8.47
N PHE A 30 -23.34 13.90 7.71
CA PHE A 30 -23.10 15.35 7.60
C PHE A 30 -23.79 16.03 6.40
N CYS A 31 -24.71 15.37 5.70
CA CYS A 31 -25.49 15.99 4.65
C CYS A 31 -26.78 16.62 5.18
N ASP A 32 -27.07 17.85 4.77
CA ASP A 32 -28.35 18.50 5.04
C ASP A 32 -29.41 18.07 4.03
N TYR A 33 -30.14 17.02 4.37
CA TYR A 33 -31.20 16.47 3.53
C TYR A 33 -32.43 17.38 3.40
N SER A 34 -32.57 18.41 4.26
CA SER A 34 -33.66 19.39 4.17
C SER A 34 -33.56 20.21 2.89
N LYS A 35 -32.40 20.30 2.27
CA LYS A 35 -32.13 21.04 1.04
C LYS A 35 -32.32 20.21 -0.25
N GLY A 36 -32.93 19.04 -0.15
CA GLY A 36 -33.33 18.27 -1.33
C GLY A 36 -32.26 17.42 -1.99
N VAL A 37 -31.12 17.16 -1.34
CA VAL A 37 -30.18 16.14 -1.79
C VAL A 37 -30.80 14.77 -1.51
N GLN A 38 -31.57 14.27 -2.45
CA GLN A 38 -32.13 12.93 -2.38
C GLN A 38 -31.15 11.96 -3.03
N TRP A 39 -30.51 11.14 -2.20
CA TRP A 39 -29.89 9.90 -2.68
C TRP A 39 -30.98 8.83 -2.76
N PRO A 40 -31.08 8.09 -3.86
CA PRO A 40 -32.05 7.01 -3.95
C PRO A 40 -31.71 5.91 -2.94
N ASN A 41 -32.75 5.38 -2.30
CA ASN A 41 -32.72 4.14 -1.51
C ASN A 41 -31.98 4.19 -0.18
N VAL A 42 -32.51 4.93 0.77
CA VAL A 42 -32.14 4.80 2.19
C VAL A 42 -32.68 3.47 2.71
N ILE A 43 -31.80 2.51 2.96
CA ILE A 43 -32.19 1.20 3.51
C ILE A 43 -32.48 1.31 5.01
N GLN A 44 -31.84 2.22 5.71
CA GLN A 44 -32.10 2.48 7.13
C GLN A 44 -32.19 3.97 7.43
N PRO A 45 -33.14 4.39 8.26
CA PRO A 45 -33.20 5.78 8.68
C PRO A 45 -31.98 6.10 9.54
N ARG A 46 -31.45 7.30 9.33
CA ARG A 46 -30.43 7.88 10.19
C ARG A 46 -30.90 7.83 11.65
N PRO A 47 -30.02 7.50 12.63
CA PRO A 47 -30.34 7.63 14.04
C PRO A 47 -30.88 9.04 14.35
N ALA A 48 -31.91 9.16 15.18
CA ALA A 48 -32.59 10.43 15.44
C ALA A 48 -31.68 11.50 16.06
N ASP A 49 -30.63 11.08 16.76
CA ASP A 49 -29.59 11.92 17.35
C ASP A 49 -28.52 12.40 16.34
N TYR A 50 -28.52 11.88 15.11
CA TYR A 50 -27.63 12.30 14.01
C TYR A 50 -28.35 13.34 13.15
N THR A 51 -28.41 14.58 13.60
CA THR A 51 -28.93 15.71 12.83
C THR A 51 -27.78 16.49 12.18
N PHE A 52 -28.02 17.26 11.15
CA PHE A 52 -26.99 18.09 10.53
C PHE A 52 -26.33 19.07 11.54
N ALA A 53 -27.12 19.61 12.45
CA ALA A 53 -26.64 20.55 13.45
C ALA A 53 -25.86 19.89 14.61
N ASN A 54 -26.14 18.63 14.89
CA ASN A 54 -25.60 17.90 16.04
C ASN A 54 -24.74 16.70 15.65
N MET A 55 -24.18 16.74 14.46
CA MET A 55 -23.44 15.60 13.95
C MET A 55 -22.07 15.50 14.59
N PRO A 56 -21.84 14.50 15.40
CA PRO A 56 -20.52 14.30 15.96
C PRO A 56 -19.60 13.77 14.85
N ASN A 57 -18.45 14.41 14.70
CA ASN A 57 -17.30 13.79 14.04
C ASN A 57 -16.32 13.33 15.12
N PRO A 58 -16.53 12.16 15.74
CA PRO A 58 -15.66 11.69 16.79
C PRO A 58 -14.23 11.55 16.33
N VAL A 59 -13.32 11.82 17.25
CA VAL A 59 -11.88 11.75 17.01
C VAL A 59 -11.26 10.75 17.97
N GLY A 60 -10.53 9.79 17.43
CA GLY A 60 -9.76 8.83 18.19
C GLY A 60 -8.32 9.30 18.38
N SER A 61 -7.92 9.59 19.63
CA SER A 61 -6.56 9.98 19.95
C SER A 61 -5.75 8.78 20.44
N TYR A 62 -4.68 8.46 19.73
CA TYR A 62 -3.78 7.35 20.06
C TYR A 62 -2.41 7.90 20.44
N ARG A 63 -1.82 7.29 21.47
CA ARG A 63 -0.46 7.62 21.90
C ARG A 63 0.31 6.35 22.23
N ARG A 64 1.55 6.25 21.73
CA ARG A 64 2.46 5.16 22.01
C ARG A 64 3.90 5.65 22.15
N GLU A 65 4.64 5.04 23.05
CA GLU A 65 6.07 5.24 23.20
C GLU A 65 6.83 4.04 22.66
N PHE A 66 7.98 4.29 22.04
CA PHE A 66 8.86 3.25 21.54
C PHE A 66 10.32 3.69 21.55
N THR A 67 11.22 2.72 21.50
CA THR A 67 12.64 2.90 21.27
C THR A 67 13.06 2.12 20.03
N LEU A 68 14.04 2.63 19.30
CA LEU A 68 14.55 1.95 18.11
C LEU A 68 15.62 0.93 18.48
N PRO A 69 15.71 -0.20 17.76
CA PRO A 69 16.85 -1.10 17.87
C PRO A 69 18.17 -0.38 17.51
N THR A 70 19.23 -0.68 18.21
CA THR A 70 20.57 -0.11 17.92
C THR A 70 21.07 -0.44 16.51
N SER A 71 20.63 -1.56 15.94
CA SER A 71 20.90 -1.99 14.57
C SER A 71 20.28 -1.08 13.50
N TRP A 72 19.37 -0.16 13.88
CA TRP A 72 18.75 0.81 12.99
C TRP A 72 19.48 2.14 12.95
N LYS A 73 20.59 2.27 13.67
CA LYS A 73 21.45 3.45 13.58
C LYS A 73 21.88 3.67 12.13
N ASP A 74 21.86 4.92 11.68
CA ASP A 74 22.22 5.34 10.31
C ASP A 74 21.34 4.78 9.18
N ARG A 75 20.15 4.28 9.52
CA ARG A 75 19.14 3.84 8.55
C ARG A 75 18.01 4.86 8.47
N ASP A 76 17.25 4.84 7.37
CA ASP A 76 15.98 5.53 7.30
C ASP A 76 14.91 4.66 7.97
N VAL A 77 14.06 5.31 8.76
CA VAL A 77 13.01 4.64 9.54
C VAL A 77 11.65 5.14 9.06
N PHE A 78 10.79 4.20 8.79
CA PHE A 78 9.43 4.44 8.30
C PHE A 78 8.41 3.85 9.26
N ILE A 79 7.23 4.46 9.32
CA ILE A 79 6.03 3.89 9.90
C ILE A 79 5.02 3.62 8.79
N ARG A 80 4.38 2.46 8.84
CA ARG A 80 3.35 2.08 7.89
C ARG A 80 2.09 1.68 8.64
N PHE A 81 0.98 2.32 8.24
CA PHE A 81 -0.38 1.98 8.63
C PHE A 81 -1.01 1.23 7.47
N ASN A 82 -1.46 0.01 7.68
CA ASN A 82 -2.06 -0.80 6.61
C ASN A 82 -3.54 -0.47 6.36
N GLY A 83 -4.16 0.30 7.23
CA GLY A 83 -5.52 0.80 7.08
C GLY A 83 -5.97 1.57 8.31
N VAL A 84 -6.50 2.77 8.06
CA VAL A 84 -7.04 3.69 9.08
C VAL A 84 -8.28 4.37 8.52
N GLU A 85 -9.42 4.19 9.13
CA GLU A 85 -10.67 4.81 8.67
C GLU A 85 -11.08 5.98 9.58
N ALA A 86 -11.39 7.17 9.04
CA ALA A 86 -11.39 7.56 7.62
C ALA A 86 -10.11 8.30 7.23
N GLY A 87 -9.61 9.21 8.07
CA GLY A 87 -8.38 9.94 7.85
C GLY A 87 -7.69 10.25 9.17
N PHE A 88 -6.40 10.56 9.11
CA PHE A 88 -5.63 10.79 10.33
C PHE A 88 -4.45 11.73 10.15
N TYR A 89 -4.13 12.42 11.24
CA TYR A 89 -2.87 13.13 11.40
C TYR A 89 -1.89 12.31 12.25
N LEU A 90 -0.60 12.47 11.94
CA LEU A 90 0.50 11.81 12.61
C LEU A 90 1.50 12.82 13.17
N TRP A 91 1.91 12.62 14.43
CA TRP A 91 2.98 13.37 15.08
C TRP A 91 4.02 12.42 15.67
N LEU A 92 5.26 12.85 15.63
CA LEU A 92 6.35 12.22 16.37
C LEU A 92 7.08 13.26 17.20
N ASN A 93 7.23 13.01 18.50
CA ASN A 93 7.89 13.90 19.46
C ASN A 93 7.33 15.34 19.43
N GLY A 94 6.01 15.47 19.28
CA GLY A 94 5.30 16.74 19.21
C GLY A 94 5.37 17.46 17.86
N LYS A 95 6.10 16.94 16.88
CA LYS A 95 6.19 17.51 15.54
C LYS A 95 5.22 16.80 14.59
N LYS A 96 4.46 17.57 13.80
CA LYS A 96 3.57 17.02 12.76
C LYS A 96 4.41 16.35 11.68
N VAL A 97 4.12 15.08 11.40
CA VAL A 97 4.78 14.27 10.38
C VAL A 97 4.00 14.30 9.08
N GLY A 98 2.67 14.12 9.17
CA GLY A 98 1.85 14.07 7.97
C GLY A 98 0.37 13.85 8.24
N TYR A 99 -0.37 13.66 7.14
CA TYR A 99 -1.80 13.38 7.06
C TYR A 99 -2.04 12.33 5.98
N SER A 100 -3.05 11.50 6.16
CA SER A 100 -3.51 10.57 5.14
C SER A 100 -5.01 10.37 5.24
N GLU A 101 -5.64 10.25 4.09
CA GLU A 101 -6.97 9.69 3.84
C GLU A 101 -6.83 8.42 3.04
N ASP A 102 -7.94 7.86 2.53
CA ASP A 102 -7.99 6.57 1.86
C ASP A 102 -7.85 5.40 2.85
N SER A 103 -9.00 5.03 3.41
CA SER A 103 -9.10 4.13 4.56
C SER A 103 -8.47 2.76 4.32
N TYR A 104 -8.49 2.26 3.09
CA TYR A 104 -8.17 0.87 2.78
C TYR A 104 -6.79 0.69 2.14
N LEU A 105 -6.13 1.76 1.73
CA LEU A 105 -4.76 1.74 1.25
C LEU A 105 -3.76 1.98 2.38
N PRO A 106 -2.55 1.42 2.28
CA PRO A 106 -1.51 1.68 3.25
C PRO A 106 -0.99 3.12 3.17
N ALA A 107 -0.84 3.77 4.33
CA ALA A 107 -0.16 5.05 4.47
C ALA A 107 1.22 4.85 5.09
N GLU A 108 2.25 5.43 4.47
CA GLU A 108 3.63 5.31 4.93
C GLU A 108 4.29 6.68 5.10
N PHE A 109 5.00 6.87 6.22
CA PHE A 109 5.68 8.12 6.53
C PHE A 109 7.14 7.87 6.93
N ASN A 110 8.03 8.73 6.44
CA ASN A 110 9.42 8.74 6.87
C ASN A 110 9.55 9.46 8.22
N LEU A 111 9.93 8.72 9.25
CA LEU A 111 10.10 9.23 10.61
C LEU A 111 11.52 9.76 10.87
N THR A 112 12.48 9.44 10.01
CA THR A 112 13.91 9.73 10.24
C THR A 112 14.20 11.18 10.70
N PRO A 113 13.58 12.23 10.09
CA PRO A 113 13.85 13.61 10.50
C PRO A 113 13.30 14.01 11.87
N TYR A 114 12.40 13.21 12.43
CA TYR A 114 11.66 13.51 13.66
C TYR A 114 12.11 12.67 14.85
N LEU A 115 12.98 11.68 14.62
CA LEU A 115 13.49 10.78 15.66
C LEU A 115 14.46 11.49 16.61
N GLN A 116 14.46 11.03 17.85
CA GLN A 116 15.43 11.40 18.86
C GLN A 116 16.07 10.14 19.48
N GLU A 117 17.19 10.30 20.15
CA GLU A 117 17.81 9.20 20.87
C GLU A 117 16.93 8.74 22.02
N GLY A 118 16.93 7.43 22.27
CA GLY A 118 16.14 6.81 23.35
C GLY A 118 14.65 6.72 23.00
N LYS A 119 13.83 7.28 23.88
CA LYS A 119 12.37 7.15 23.86
C LYS A 119 11.74 8.14 22.89
N ASN A 120 10.92 7.64 21.98
CA ASN A 120 10.15 8.42 21.02
C ASN A 120 8.64 8.29 21.35
N THR A 121 7.90 9.37 21.23
CA THR A 121 6.46 9.41 21.45
C THR A 121 5.72 9.63 20.14
N LEU A 122 4.95 8.63 19.72
CA LEU A 122 4.04 8.67 18.59
C LEU A 122 2.66 9.14 19.06
N ALA A 123 2.04 10.04 18.32
CA ALA A 123 0.64 10.42 18.49
C ALA A 123 -0.09 10.38 17.14
N VAL A 124 -1.30 9.84 17.15
CA VAL A 124 -2.17 9.72 15.98
C VAL A 124 -3.55 10.24 16.35
N GLU A 125 -4.11 11.09 15.51
CA GLU A 125 -5.45 11.62 15.66
C GLU A 125 -6.28 11.17 14.46
N VAL A 126 -7.23 10.27 14.69
CA VAL A 126 -8.06 9.64 13.65
C VAL A 126 -9.45 10.25 13.67
N TYR A 127 -9.90 10.73 12.54
CA TYR A 127 -11.23 11.30 12.33
C TYR A 127 -12.19 10.24 11.81
N ARG A 128 -13.42 10.24 12.32
CA ARG A 128 -14.45 9.30 11.84
C ARG A 128 -14.87 9.59 10.42
N PHE A 129 -14.98 10.88 10.07
CA PHE A 129 -15.38 11.32 8.74
C PHE A 129 -14.44 12.39 8.22
N THR A 130 -14.14 12.32 6.94
CA THR A 130 -13.38 13.29 6.16
C THR A 130 -14.14 13.57 4.86
N ASP A 131 -13.64 14.46 4.03
CA ASP A 131 -14.16 14.65 2.67
C ASP A 131 -13.98 13.39 1.81
N GLY A 132 -12.93 12.60 2.03
CA GLY A 132 -12.75 11.27 1.43
C GLY A 132 -13.91 10.30 1.72
N SER A 133 -14.61 10.47 2.85
CA SER A 133 -15.77 9.64 3.20
C SER A 133 -16.92 9.70 2.18
N PHE A 134 -17.00 10.77 1.38
CA PHE A 134 -17.96 10.85 0.28
C PHE A 134 -17.62 9.93 -0.88
N LEU A 135 -16.34 9.69 -1.10
CA LEU A 135 -15.84 8.81 -2.16
C LEU A 135 -15.79 7.34 -1.73
N GLU A 136 -15.62 7.11 -0.43
CA GLU A 136 -15.54 5.78 0.18
C GLU A 136 -16.92 5.27 0.64
N CYS A 137 -17.99 5.64 -0.09
CA CYS A 137 -19.34 5.25 0.26
C CYS A 137 -19.70 3.90 -0.35
N GLN A 138 -19.33 2.81 0.32
CA GLN A 138 -19.78 1.47 0.02
C GLN A 138 -20.90 1.04 0.96
N ASP A 139 -21.59 -0.04 0.61
CA ASP A 139 -22.65 -0.66 1.41
C ASP A 139 -22.06 -1.46 2.55
N PHE A 140 -21.62 -0.79 3.63
CA PHE A 140 -21.05 -1.42 4.81
C PHE A 140 -21.17 -0.54 6.06
N TRP A 141 -20.77 -1.10 7.20
CA TRP A 141 -20.72 -0.40 8.47
C TRP A 141 -19.69 0.72 8.48
N ARG A 142 -20.06 1.86 9.05
CA ARG A 142 -19.16 3.00 9.28
C ARG A 142 -18.42 2.82 10.60
N PHE A 143 -17.31 2.13 10.53
CA PHE A 143 -16.39 1.99 11.63
C PHE A 143 -15.22 2.95 11.46
N SER A 144 -14.49 3.20 12.55
CA SER A 144 -13.36 4.10 12.51
C SER A 144 -12.28 3.67 13.48
N GLY A 145 -11.06 4.03 13.14
CA GLY A 145 -9.89 3.68 13.93
C GLY A 145 -8.79 3.05 13.12
N ILE A 146 -7.75 2.61 13.78
CA ILE A 146 -6.63 1.89 13.18
C ILE A 146 -7.01 0.41 13.13
N PHE A 147 -7.63 -0.03 12.02
CA PHE A 147 -8.24 -1.36 11.93
C PHE A 147 -7.34 -2.42 11.30
N ARG A 148 -6.16 -2.04 10.81
CA ARG A 148 -5.11 -2.95 10.34
C ARG A 148 -3.80 -2.69 11.09
N ASP A 149 -2.82 -3.55 10.86
CA ASP A 149 -1.52 -3.49 11.51
C ASP A 149 -0.78 -2.19 11.27
N VAL A 150 -0.06 -1.75 12.30
CA VAL A 150 0.90 -0.65 12.24
C VAL A 150 2.26 -1.18 12.63
N PHE A 151 3.25 -0.91 11.81
CA PHE A 151 4.62 -1.33 12.10
C PHE A 151 5.66 -0.30 11.69
N LEU A 152 6.79 -0.38 12.37
CA LEU A 152 8.00 0.34 11.99
C LEU A 152 8.88 -0.59 11.15
N TRP A 153 9.53 -0.02 10.16
CA TRP A 153 10.56 -0.71 9.41
C TRP A 153 11.71 0.24 9.09
N SER A 154 12.87 -0.30 8.77
CA SER A 154 14.01 0.51 8.42
C SER A 154 14.69 0.02 7.15
N ALA A 155 15.24 0.96 6.41
CA ALA A 155 15.98 0.71 5.19
C ALA A 155 17.34 1.39 5.20
N PRO A 156 18.32 0.89 4.44
CA PRO A 156 19.56 1.63 4.20
C PRO A 156 19.26 3.00 3.60
N ARG A 157 20.10 3.99 3.90
CA ARG A 157 19.93 5.34 3.33
C ARG A 157 20.02 5.38 1.81
N THR A 158 20.73 4.43 1.20
CA THR A 158 20.70 4.21 -0.24
C THR A 158 20.06 2.84 -0.47
N GLN A 159 18.90 2.82 -1.10
CA GLN A 159 18.05 1.65 -1.21
C GLN A 159 17.32 1.61 -2.55
N ILE A 160 16.86 0.43 -2.91
CA ILE A 160 15.85 0.26 -3.95
C ILE A 160 14.51 0.62 -3.33
N ARG A 161 13.98 1.80 -3.69
CA ARG A 161 12.74 2.32 -3.12
C ARG A 161 11.52 1.58 -3.69
N ASP A 162 11.54 1.40 -5.00
CA ASP A 162 10.48 0.75 -5.74
C ASP A 162 11.02 0.13 -7.03
N PHE A 163 10.28 -0.80 -7.60
CA PHE A 163 10.53 -1.33 -8.92
C PHE A 163 9.23 -1.84 -9.56
N PHE A 164 9.17 -1.74 -10.87
CA PHE A 164 8.03 -2.20 -11.65
C PHE A 164 8.49 -3.11 -12.78
N PHE A 165 8.05 -4.35 -12.76
CA PHE A 165 8.36 -5.39 -13.75
C PHE A 165 7.16 -5.59 -14.66
N ARG A 166 7.38 -5.44 -15.96
CA ARG A 166 6.38 -5.68 -17.00
C ARG A 166 6.94 -6.59 -18.07
N THR A 167 6.07 -7.33 -18.70
CA THR A 167 6.41 -8.21 -19.83
C THR A 167 5.52 -7.89 -21.01
N ASP A 168 6.09 -7.98 -22.19
CA ASP A 168 5.40 -7.93 -23.48
C ASP A 168 5.78 -9.19 -24.25
N LEU A 169 4.81 -9.92 -24.76
CA LEU A 169 5.03 -11.13 -25.52
C LEU A 169 5.02 -10.80 -27.02
N ASP A 170 5.82 -11.53 -27.80
CA ASP A 170 5.78 -11.39 -29.26
C ASP A 170 4.43 -11.87 -29.84
N GLY A 171 4.15 -11.54 -31.10
CA GLY A 171 2.88 -11.86 -31.74
C GLY A 171 2.53 -13.35 -31.78
N ASP A 172 3.50 -14.23 -31.56
CA ASP A 172 3.31 -15.68 -31.43
C ASP A 172 3.22 -16.15 -29.98
N TYR A 173 3.24 -15.21 -29.01
CA TYR A 173 3.29 -15.47 -27.57
C TYR A 173 4.45 -16.41 -27.17
N ARG A 174 5.55 -16.36 -27.90
CA ARG A 174 6.69 -17.27 -27.72
C ARG A 174 7.79 -16.64 -26.90
N ASN A 175 8.31 -15.50 -27.33
CA ASN A 175 9.37 -14.76 -26.64
C ASN A 175 8.78 -13.60 -25.86
N ALA A 176 9.56 -13.04 -24.96
CA ALA A 176 9.15 -11.90 -24.15
C ALA A 176 10.21 -10.81 -24.14
N THR A 177 9.78 -9.57 -24.21
CA THR A 177 10.55 -8.41 -23.80
C THR A 177 10.16 -8.02 -22.38
N VAL A 178 11.13 -7.86 -21.51
CA VAL A 178 10.95 -7.40 -20.13
C VAL A 178 11.29 -5.93 -20.04
N PHE A 179 10.39 -5.17 -19.45
CA PHE A 179 10.59 -3.78 -19.05
C PHE A 179 10.68 -3.73 -17.52
N LEU A 180 11.78 -3.22 -17.02
CA LEU A 180 12.03 -3.12 -15.58
C LEU A 180 12.42 -1.69 -15.22
N ASP A 181 11.53 -1.01 -14.53
CA ASP A 181 11.79 0.29 -13.93
C ASP A 181 12.26 0.07 -12.48
N VAL A 182 13.36 0.71 -12.09
CA VAL A 182 13.90 0.62 -10.73
C VAL A 182 14.17 2.01 -10.20
N GLU A 183 13.55 2.35 -9.06
CA GLU A 183 13.78 3.60 -8.35
C GLU A 183 14.80 3.39 -7.22
N ILE A 184 15.92 4.10 -7.30
CA ILE A 184 16.95 4.10 -6.27
C ILE A 184 16.94 5.45 -5.57
N THR A 185 16.76 5.46 -4.24
CA THR A 185 16.79 6.66 -3.41
C THR A 185 18.01 6.66 -2.48
N GLY A 186 18.42 7.86 -2.01
CA GLY A 186 19.48 8.01 -1.04
C GLY A 186 20.48 9.13 -1.35
N LYS A 187 21.69 9.06 -0.80
CA LYS A 187 22.74 10.04 -1.08
C LYS A 187 23.42 9.75 -2.42
N LYS A 188 23.74 10.80 -3.17
CA LYS A 188 24.51 10.70 -4.42
C LYS A 188 25.84 9.97 -4.18
N SER A 189 25.91 8.71 -4.59
CA SER A 189 27.14 7.93 -4.60
C SER A 189 26.99 6.85 -5.69
N SER A 190 28.09 6.44 -6.28
CA SER A 190 28.08 5.34 -7.24
C SER A 190 27.55 4.07 -6.58
N ALA A 191 26.54 3.47 -7.19
CA ALA A 191 25.99 2.20 -6.80
C ALA A 191 25.98 1.25 -8.00
N GLU A 192 26.11 -0.04 -7.74
CA GLU A 192 25.90 -1.10 -8.73
C GLU A 192 24.55 -1.74 -8.46
N LEU A 193 23.68 -1.76 -9.47
CA LEU A 193 22.44 -2.53 -9.47
C LEU A 193 22.71 -3.81 -10.24
N ILE A 194 22.57 -4.95 -9.57
CA ILE A 194 22.64 -6.27 -10.19
C ILE A 194 21.22 -6.80 -10.29
N VAL A 195 20.78 -7.07 -11.52
CA VAL A 195 19.50 -7.67 -11.85
C VAL A 195 19.73 -9.11 -12.23
N LYS A 196 19.07 -10.04 -11.53
CA LYS A 196 19.08 -11.46 -11.87
C LYS A 196 17.67 -11.99 -12.01
N LEU A 197 17.47 -12.79 -13.05
CA LEU A 197 16.24 -13.53 -13.26
C LEU A 197 16.58 -15.03 -13.32
N SER A 198 15.92 -15.82 -12.47
CA SER A 198 16.05 -17.27 -12.45
C SER A 198 14.70 -17.93 -12.74
N ASP A 199 14.73 -19.08 -13.40
CA ASP A 199 13.53 -19.85 -13.72
C ASP A 199 12.93 -20.56 -12.50
N THR A 200 11.92 -21.40 -12.73
CA THR A 200 11.22 -22.17 -11.70
C THR A 200 12.11 -23.19 -10.98
N GLU A 201 13.21 -23.60 -11.59
CA GLU A 201 14.19 -24.54 -11.05
C GLU A 201 15.39 -23.84 -10.39
N GLY A 202 15.43 -22.50 -10.46
CA GLY A 202 16.51 -21.68 -9.90
C GLY A 202 17.68 -21.46 -10.85
N LYS A 203 17.60 -21.91 -12.11
CA LYS A 203 18.62 -21.68 -13.12
C LYS A 203 18.59 -20.22 -13.57
N GLU A 204 19.77 -19.61 -13.67
CA GLU A 204 19.89 -18.22 -14.12
C GLU A 204 19.50 -18.10 -15.61
N VAL A 205 18.50 -17.25 -15.87
CA VAL A 205 18.01 -16.91 -17.23
C VAL A 205 18.67 -15.63 -17.71
N LEU A 206 18.89 -14.69 -16.80
CA LEU A 206 19.49 -13.39 -17.08
C LEU A 206 20.28 -12.90 -15.87
N SER A 207 21.43 -12.29 -16.14
CA SER A 207 22.17 -11.48 -15.20
C SER A 207 22.67 -10.21 -15.86
N ARG A 208 22.44 -9.05 -15.25
CA ARG A 208 22.91 -7.73 -15.71
C ARG A 208 23.43 -6.92 -14.51
N THR A 209 24.55 -6.28 -14.72
CA THR A 209 25.12 -5.32 -13.79
C THR A 209 25.09 -3.94 -14.41
N ILE A 210 24.50 -2.99 -13.70
CA ILE A 210 24.36 -1.61 -14.13
C ILE A 210 25.03 -0.71 -13.12
N HIS A 211 25.92 0.12 -13.59
CA HIS A 211 26.53 1.15 -12.77
C HIS A 211 25.59 2.35 -12.69
N ALA A 212 24.79 2.39 -11.63
CA ALA A 212 23.91 3.51 -11.35
C ALA A 212 24.74 4.70 -10.84
N THR A 213 25.12 5.57 -11.74
CA THR A 213 25.86 6.82 -11.41
C THR A 213 24.92 7.89 -10.87
N LYS A 214 23.60 7.70 -10.99
CA LYS A 214 22.58 8.65 -10.55
C LYS A 214 21.55 7.92 -9.68
N ILE A 215 21.20 8.56 -8.57
CA ILE A 215 19.99 8.24 -7.80
C ILE A 215 18.80 8.71 -8.62
N GLY A 216 17.72 7.94 -8.63
CA GLY A 216 16.51 8.17 -9.40
C GLY A 216 16.05 6.91 -10.12
N SER A 217 15.20 7.09 -11.12
CA SER A 217 14.65 5.99 -11.90
C SER A 217 15.63 5.51 -12.98
N THR A 218 15.78 4.19 -13.08
CA THR A 218 16.55 3.52 -14.11
C THR A 218 15.59 2.60 -14.87
N HIS A 219 15.52 2.75 -16.18
CA HIS A 219 14.74 1.91 -17.07
C HIS A 219 15.64 0.87 -17.73
N LEU A 220 15.20 -0.38 -17.74
CA LEU A 220 15.92 -1.51 -18.30
C LEU A 220 14.99 -2.29 -19.23
N GLU A 221 15.55 -2.72 -20.34
CA GLU A 221 14.87 -3.55 -21.30
C GLU A 221 15.76 -4.74 -21.66
N PHE A 222 15.18 -5.94 -21.75
CA PHE A 222 15.89 -7.14 -22.15
C PHE A 222 14.95 -8.24 -22.63
N ASP A 223 15.43 -9.03 -23.59
CA ASP A 223 14.68 -10.14 -24.16
C ASP A 223 14.91 -11.44 -23.39
N VAL A 224 13.84 -12.22 -23.27
CA VAL A 224 13.86 -13.58 -22.73
C VAL A 224 13.26 -14.53 -23.76
N LYS A 225 14.07 -15.47 -24.21
CA LYS A 225 13.68 -16.45 -25.25
C LYS A 225 12.82 -17.54 -24.63
N ASN A 226 11.62 -17.71 -25.18
CA ASN A 226 10.67 -18.78 -24.86
C ASN A 226 10.50 -19.06 -23.34
N PRO A 227 10.19 -18.03 -22.53
CA PRO A 227 9.93 -18.29 -21.12
C PRO A 227 8.66 -19.13 -20.94
N LEU A 228 8.57 -19.87 -19.83
CA LEU A 228 7.32 -20.49 -19.39
C LEU A 228 6.31 -19.38 -19.08
N LYS A 229 5.14 -19.45 -19.73
CA LYS A 229 4.09 -18.45 -19.54
C LYS A 229 3.32 -18.75 -18.26
N TRP A 230 2.92 -17.68 -17.61
CA TRP A 230 2.00 -17.77 -16.49
C TRP A 230 0.56 -17.86 -17.01
N THR A 231 -0.20 -18.83 -16.52
CA THR A 231 -1.67 -18.88 -16.64
C THR A 231 -2.25 -19.23 -15.27
N ALA A 232 -3.57 -19.10 -15.10
CA ALA A 232 -4.22 -19.49 -13.85
C ALA A 232 -4.08 -20.99 -13.55
N GLU A 233 -4.04 -21.82 -14.58
CA GLU A 233 -3.89 -23.28 -14.49
C GLU A 233 -2.41 -23.70 -14.33
N THR A 234 -1.50 -22.94 -14.89
CA THR A 234 -0.05 -23.19 -14.84
C THR A 234 0.68 -21.91 -14.43
N PRO A 235 0.67 -21.56 -13.12
CA PRO A 235 1.21 -20.30 -12.63
C PRO A 235 2.75 -20.33 -12.53
N SER A 236 3.42 -20.47 -13.68
CA SER A 236 4.88 -20.50 -13.76
C SER A 236 5.47 -19.15 -13.33
N LEU A 237 6.27 -19.14 -12.27
CA LEU A 237 6.86 -17.94 -11.70
C LEU A 237 8.38 -18.02 -11.70
N TYR A 238 8.99 -16.97 -12.18
CA TYR A 238 10.43 -16.72 -12.13
C TYR A 238 10.81 -15.95 -10.88
N ASN A 239 12.05 -16.00 -10.49
CA ASN A 239 12.58 -15.25 -9.35
C ASN A 239 13.39 -14.06 -9.86
N LEU A 240 12.85 -12.85 -9.69
CA LEU A 240 13.59 -11.61 -9.93
C LEU A 240 14.31 -11.21 -8.65
N THR A 241 15.62 -11.00 -8.73
CA THR A 241 16.44 -10.51 -7.63
C THR A 241 17.15 -9.24 -8.06
N LEU A 242 16.97 -8.18 -7.29
CA LEU A 242 17.64 -6.89 -7.44
C LEU A 242 18.59 -6.71 -6.25
N THR A 243 19.88 -6.62 -6.54
CA THR A 243 20.90 -6.40 -5.51
C THR A 243 21.58 -5.06 -5.73
N LEU A 244 21.53 -4.19 -4.73
CA LEU A 244 22.22 -2.91 -4.74
C LEU A 244 23.53 -3.04 -3.97
N LYS A 245 24.64 -2.63 -4.60
CA LYS A 245 25.96 -2.59 -3.97
C LYS A 245 26.50 -1.17 -3.96
N GLN A 246 27.17 -0.81 -2.87
CA GLN A 246 27.97 0.41 -2.76
C GLN A 246 29.36 0.05 -2.24
N LYS A 247 30.39 0.55 -2.90
CA LYS A 247 31.80 0.26 -2.54
C LYS A 247 32.07 -1.26 -2.38
N GLY A 248 31.48 -2.06 -3.28
CA GLY A 248 31.61 -3.53 -3.28
C GLY A 248 30.78 -4.28 -2.22
N LYS A 249 30.08 -3.58 -1.31
CA LYS A 249 29.25 -4.20 -0.27
C LYS A 249 27.78 -4.14 -0.68
N VAL A 250 27.05 -5.26 -0.45
CA VAL A 250 25.60 -5.29 -0.62
C VAL A 250 24.96 -4.38 0.43
N THR A 251 24.19 -3.39 -0.03
CA THR A 251 23.45 -2.45 0.82
C THR A 251 21.96 -2.77 0.86
N ASP A 252 21.39 -3.21 -0.25
CA ASP A 252 19.98 -3.58 -0.32
C ASP A 252 19.77 -4.77 -1.24
N LEU A 253 18.74 -5.56 -0.98
CA LEU A 253 18.35 -6.72 -1.78
C LEU A 253 16.83 -6.84 -1.80
N ARG A 254 16.27 -6.99 -3.01
CA ARG A 254 14.85 -7.26 -3.24
C ARG A 254 14.73 -8.56 -4.01
N SER A 255 13.76 -9.38 -3.63
CA SER A 255 13.44 -10.60 -4.37
C SER A 255 11.93 -10.74 -4.48
N VAL A 256 11.45 -11.04 -5.69
CA VAL A 256 10.03 -11.17 -5.98
C VAL A 256 9.79 -12.25 -7.03
N LYS A 257 8.65 -12.90 -6.95
CA LYS A 257 8.16 -13.81 -7.98
C LYS A 257 7.49 -13.01 -9.09
N VAL A 258 7.86 -13.26 -10.35
CA VAL A 258 7.34 -12.60 -11.55
C VAL A 258 6.89 -13.64 -12.56
N GLY A 259 5.83 -13.33 -13.31
CA GLY A 259 5.31 -14.22 -14.35
C GLY A 259 5.38 -13.56 -15.72
N PHE A 260 5.62 -14.35 -16.75
CA PHE A 260 5.54 -13.92 -18.14
C PHE A 260 4.13 -14.11 -18.65
N ARG A 261 3.41 -13.01 -18.82
CA ARG A 261 2.04 -13.01 -19.33
C ARG A 261 1.74 -11.71 -20.05
N GLU A 262 0.77 -11.79 -20.93
CA GLU A 262 0.15 -10.64 -21.57
C GLU A 262 -1.34 -10.66 -21.32
N ILE A 263 -1.91 -9.48 -21.06
CA ILE A 263 -3.34 -9.28 -20.83
C ILE A 263 -3.84 -8.28 -21.87
N GLU A 264 -4.79 -8.69 -22.67
CA GLU A 264 -5.32 -7.90 -23.77
C GLU A 264 -6.85 -7.90 -23.76
N PHE A 265 -7.43 -6.87 -24.36
CA PHE A 265 -8.86 -6.84 -24.70
C PHE A 265 -9.01 -6.94 -26.20
N ALA A 266 -9.65 -8.00 -26.66
CA ALA A 266 -10.01 -8.14 -28.07
C ALA A 266 -10.99 -7.04 -28.48
N LYS A 267 -11.11 -6.77 -29.80
CA LYS A 267 -12.03 -5.74 -30.33
C LYS A 267 -13.50 -5.92 -29.92
N ASN A 268 -13.91 -7.12 -29.63
CA ASN A 268 -15.26 -7.46 -29.13
C ASN A 268 -15.41 -7.33 -27.59
N GLY A 269 -14.39 -6.78 -26.90
CA GLY A 269 -14.39 -6.62 -25.43
C GLY A 269 -14.01 -7.88 -24.65
N GLN A 270 -13.66 -8.97 -25.32
CA GLN A 270 -13.27 -10.21 -24.67
C GLN A 270 -11.86 -10.09 -24.07
N LEU A 271 -11.70 -10.51 -22.80
CA LEU A 271 -10.41 -10.58 -22.15
C LEU A 271 -9.58 -11.78 -22.66
N LEU A 272 -8.34 -11.51 -23.02
CA LEU A 272 -7.38 -12.52 -23.41
C LEU A 272 -6.22 -12.57 -22.43
N ILE A 273 -5.74 -13.77 -22.11
CA ILE A 273 -4.47 -14.01 -21.42
C ILE A 273 -3.59 -14.86 -22.36
N ASN A 274 -2.45 -14.30 -22.75
CA ASN A 274 -1.54 -14.89 -23.72
C ASN A 274 -2.29 -15.29 -25.02
N GLY A 275 -3.12 -14.37 -25.53
CA GLY A 275 -3.93 -14.55 -26.74
C GLY A 275 -5.12 -15.51 -26.59
N LYS A 276 -5.35 -16.10 -25.42
CA LYS A 276 -6.45 -17.06 -25.19
C LYS A 276 -7.61 -16.41 -24.43
N PRO A 277 -8.84 -16.57 -24.93
CA PRO A 277 -10.03 -16.09 -24.24
C PRO A 277 -10.12 -16.63 -22.81
N THR A 278 -10.34 -15.72 -21.86
CA THR A 278 -10.37 -16.07 -20.44
C THR A 278 -11.65 -15.56 -19.81
N LEU A 279 -12.34 -16.43 -19.08
CA LEU A 279 -13.53 -16.10 -18.30
C LEU A 279 -13.17 -16.07 -16.82
N PHE A 280 -13.39 -14.91 -16.18
CA PHE A 280 -13.32 -14.81 -14.73
C PHE A 280 -14.61 -15.30 -14.09
N LYS A 281 -14.47 -16.20 -13.14
CA LYS A 281 -15.57 -16.65 -12.29
C LYS A 281 -15.38 -16.01 -10.92
N GLY A 282 -16.18 -14.98 -10.66
CA GLY A 282 -16.14 -14.25 -9.38
C GLY A 282 -17.19 -14.79 -8.41
N VAL A 283 -16.93 -14.60 -7.12
CA VAL A 283 -17.85 -14.86 -6.00
C VAL A 283 -17.79 -13.69 -5.03
N ASN A 284 -18.89 -13.44 -4.35
CA ASN A 284 -18.99 -12.48 -3.24
C ASN A 284 -18.86 -13.22 -1.90
#